data_79663557e2c10011b4fd4518fcb9cb5a
#
_entry.id   79663557e2c10011b4fd4518fcb9cb5a
#
_cell.length_a   1.000
_cell.length_b   1.000
_cell.length_c   1.000
_cell.angle_alpha   90.00
_cell.angle_beta   90.00
_cell.angle_gamma   90.00
#
_symmetry.space_group_name_H-M   'P 1'
#
loop_
_entity.id
_entity.type
_entity.pdbx_description
1 polymer ?
#
loop_
_entity_poly.entity_id
_entity_poly.type
_entity_poly.pdbx_seq_one_letter_code
_entity_poly.pdbx_strand_id
1 'polypeptide(L)'
;MNKYLAAAQTILSTEPAGLHYEEITRRALDGGLVTTSGKTPEASMNAQLAMSIKREGLASTFRRVKPGIYALAAGAAVAPARKEPQPRASLPDEDAIESAYTGKGGEHAVTAELLFRGFNASIMSVDTGMDIVATKGDRLFNVQVKTSNLNKFATYVFDIRVSSFERHNSSSTFYVFVLRDDERRDFLVVPFFELVKKIHERAVRTVNDGTRYRVNIKVRDGRVTIGTRDHDITYYLNNWSMLQ
;
A
#
# COMPACT_ATOMS: atom_id res chain seq x y z
N MET A 1 -23.13 3.47 25.54
CA MET A 1 -24.06 4.50 25.05
C MET A 1 -24.87 3.93 23.89
N ASN A 2 -26.16 4.27 23.77
CA ASN A 2 -27.02 3.76 22.69
C ASN A 2 -26.52 4.31 21.34
N LYS A 3 -26.50 3.49 20.27
CA LYS A 3 -26.00 3.86 18.94
C LYS A 3 -26.68 5.12 18.36
N TYR A 4 -27.99 5.28 18.59
CA TYR A 4 -28.73 6.46 18.15
C TYR A 4 -28.27 7.74 18.87
N LEU A 5 -28.03 7.67 20.18
CA LEU A 5 -27.56 8.81 20.96
C LEU A 5 -26.12 9.20 20.61
N ALA A 6 -25.25 8.21 20.33
CA ALA A 6 -23.89 8.48 19.86
C ALA A 6 -23.89 9.19 18.50
N ALA A 7 -24.69 8.71 17.56
CA ALA A 7 -24.84 9.33 16.24
C ALA A 7 -25.42 10.75 16.34
N ALA A 8 -26.46 10.93 17.15
CA ALA A 8 -27.05 12.25 17.39
C ALA A 8 -26.06 13.24 17.99
N GLN A 9 -25.23 12.82 18.95
CA GLN A 9 -24.19 13.66 19.54
C GLN A 9 -23.17 14.13 18.50
N THR A 10 -22.70 13.22 17.66
CA THR A 10 -21.77 13.54 16.58
C THR A 10 -22.36 14.57 15.60
N ILE A 11 -23.59 14.36 15.15
CA ILE A 11 -24.24 15.25 14.18
C ILE A 11 -24.53 16.62 14.80
N LEU A 12 -25.07 16.65 16.02
CA LEU A 12 -25.43 17.89 16.69
C LEU A 12 -24.23 18.72 17.17
N SER A 13 -23.03 18.16 17.19
CA SER A 13 -21.80 18.88 17.55
C SER A 13 -21.46 20.02 16.57
N THR A 14 -21.88 19.87 15.32
CA THR A 14 -21.68 20.87 14.26
C THR A 14 -22.90 21.79 14.06
N GLU A 15 -23.98 21.56 14.81
CA GLU A 15 -25.28 22.24 14.63
C GLU A 15 -25.78 22.87 15.94
N PRO A 16 -25.22 24.02 16.36
CA PRO A 16 -25.55 24.66 17.64
C PRO A 16 -27.03 25.03 17.75
N ALA A 17 -27.68 25.34 16.63
CA ALA A 17 -29.09 25.69 16.57
C ALA A 17 -30.02 24.47 16.78
N GLY A 18 -29.48 23.28 16.64
CA GLY A 18 -30.21 22.00 16.69
C GLY A 18 -30.83 21.59 15.35
N LEU A 19 -31.19 20.31 15.27
CA LEU A 19 -31.81 19.71 14.11
C LEU A 19 -33.10 18.95 14.45
N HIS A 20 -33.98 18.77 13.45
CA HIS A 20 -35.12 17.87 13.57
C HIS A 20 -34.66 16.43 13.63
N TYR A 21 -35.30 15.57 14.43
CA TYR A 21 -34.90 14.18 14.62
C TYR A 21 -34.87 13.39 13.31
N GLU A 22 -35.70 13.71 12.35
CA GLU A 22 -35.71 13.08 11.01
C GLU A 22 -34.42 13.39 10.23
N GLU A 23 -33.98 14.65 10.28
CA GLU A 23 -32.74 15.06 9.64
C GLU A 23 -31.50 14.47 10.35
N ILE A 24 -31.53 14.39 11.69
CA ILE A 24 -30.50 13.69 12.46
C ILE A 24 -30.44 12.22 12.03
N THR A 25 -31.60 11.58 11.88
CA THR A 25 -31.68 10.17 11.47
C THR A 25 -31.17 9.96 10.05
N ARG A 26 -31.59 10.81 9.11
CA ARG A 26 -31.14 10.76 7.73
C ARG A 26 -29.59 10.84 7.64
N ARG A 27 -29.00 11.86 8.29
CA ARG A 27 -27.53 12.03 8.31
C ARG A 27 -26.83 10.86 9.02
N ALA A 28 -27.43 10.28 10.05
CA ALA A 28 -26.89 9.13 10.73
C ALA A 28 -26.85 7.86 9.89
N LEU A 29 -27.86 7.68 9.04
CA LEU A 29 -27.93 6.55 8.09
C LEU A 29 -26.98 6.78 6.90
N ASP A 30 -27.01 7.97 6.30
CA ASP A 30 -26.16 8.34 5.15
C ASP A 30 -24.66 8.28 5.52
N GLY A 31 -24.31 8.70 6.74
CA GLY A 31 -22.96 8.65 7.27
C GLY A 31 -22.54 7.30 7.86
N GLY A 32 -23.40 6.27 7.79
CA GLY A 32 -23.10 4.95 8.35
C GLY A 32 -22.96 4.89 9.87
N LEU A 33 -23.35 5.95 10.59
CA LEU A 33 -23.28 6.03 12.06
C LEU A 33 -24.33 5.14 12.76
N VAL A 34 -25.41 4.84 12.06
CA VAL A 34 -26.44 3.91 12.52
C VAL A 34 -26.81 2.95 11.41
N THR A 35 -26.75 1.66 11.71
CA THR A 35 -27.28 0.61 10.83
C THR A 35 -28.52 0.01 11.47
N THR A 36 -29.65 -0.04 10.76
CA THR A 36 -30.91 -0.57 11.27
C THR A 36 -31.70 -1.28 10.21
N SER A 37 -32.34 -2.37 10.58
CA SER A 37 -33.34 -3.09 9.76
C SER A 37 -34.79 -2.72 10.13
N GLY A 38 -34.95 -1.81 11.10
CA GLY A 38 -36.27 -1.36 11.57
C GLY A 38 -36.97 -0.47 10.54
N LYS A 39 -38.31 -0.56 10.49
CA LYS A 39 -39.13 0.19 9.53
C LYS A 39 -39.28 1.70 9.84
N THR A 40 -38.96 2.14 11.04
CA THR A 40 -39.13 3.52 11.52
C THR A 40 -37.93 3.99 12.34
N PRO A 41 -36.75 4.18 11.71
CA PRO A 41 -35.53 4.63 12.41
C PRO A 41 -35.69 6.05 13.00
N GLU A 42 -36.50 6.90 12.37
CA GLU A 42 -36.79 8.26 12.84
C GLU A 42 -37.54 8.25 14.18
N ALA A 43 -38.56 7.41 14.29
CA ALA A 43 -39.28 7.23 15.56
C ALA A 43 -38.37 6.71 16.67
N SER A 44 -37.45 5.82 16.33
CA SER A 44 -36.46 5.29 17.26
C SER A 44 -35.49 6.39 17.73
N MET A 45 -34.99 7.23 16.83
CA MET A 45 -34.13 8.38 17.16
C MET A 45 -34.82 9.35 18.10
N ASN A 46 -36.05 9.75 17.74
CA ASN A 46 -36.87 10.67 18.58
C ASN A 46 -37.12 10.11 19.97
N ALA A 47 -37.50 8.81 20.06
CA ALA A 47 -37.74 8.16 21.36
C ALA A 47 -36.48 8.14 22.23
N GLN A 48 -35.34 7.79 21.65
CA GLN A 48 -34.07 7.71 22.39
C GLN A 48 -33.62 9.08 22.90
N LEU A 49 -33.73 10.15 22.09
CA LEU A 49 -33.44 11.53 22.51
C LEU A 49 -34.35 12.00 23.63
N ALA A 50 -35.67 11.78 23.49
CA ALA A 50 -36.65 12.16 24.48
C ALA A 50 -36.44 11.38 25.80
N MET A 51 -36.14 10.08 25.73
CA MET A 51 -35.89 9.26 26.92
C MET A 51 -34.60 9.68 27.64
N SER A 52 -33.51 10.00 26.90
CA SER A 52 -32.26 10.50 27.50
C SER A 52 -32.51 11.78 28.30
N ILE A 53 -33.23 12.76 27.70
CA ILE A 53 -33.55 14.02 28.35
C ILE A 53 -34.43 13.77 29.59
N LYS A 54 -35.45 12.88 29.49
CA LYS A 54 -36.34 12.57 30.64
C LYS A 54 -35.59 11.87 31.77
N ARG A 55 -34.68 10.98 31.47
CA ARG A 55 -33.94 10.18 32.47
C ARG A 55 -32.84 10.99 33.14
N GLU A 56 -32.14 11.81 32.41
CA GLU A 56 -30.93 12.52 32.87
C GLU A 56 -31.20 13.97 33.27
N GLY A 57 -32.38 14.51 32.95
CA GLY A 57 -32.79 15.87 33.33
C GLY A 57 -31.78 16.93 32.90
N LEU A 58 -31.36 17.78 33.85
CA LEU A 58 -30.37 18.83 33.60
C LEU A 58 -28.96 18.31 33.27
N ALA A 59 -28.66 17.05 33.57
CA ALA A 59 -27.40 16.39 33.25
C ALA A 59 -27.40 15.78 31.87
N SER A 60 -28.51 15.84 31.13
CA SER A 60 -28.58 15.24 29.78
C SER A 60 -27.67 15.99 28.82
N THR A 61 -26.97 15.19 27.99
CA THR A 61 -26.16 15.70 26.88
C THR A 61 -27.00 16.45 25.83
N PHE A 62 -28.32 16.19 25.81
CA PHE A 62 -29.25 16.75 24.82
C PHE A 62 -30.26 17.68 25.49
N ARG A 63 -30.70 18.69 24.76
CA ARG A 63 -31.84 19.54 25.12
C ARG A 63 -32.84 19.59 24.00
N ARG A 64 -34.12 19.71 24.32
CA ARG A 64 -35.19 19.93 23.35
C ARG A 64 -35.36 21.43 23.11
N VAL A 65 -35.13 21.87 21.87
CA VAL A 65 -35.25 23.30 21.49
C VAL A 65 -36.69 23.67 21.13
N LYS A 66 -37.34 22.80 20.35
CA LYS A 66 -38.75 22.86 19.93
C LYS A 66 -39.30 21.44 19.79
N PRO A 67 -40.61 21.26 19.65
CA PRO A 67 -41.16 19.94 19.32
C PRO A 67 -40.44 19.30 18.11
N GLY A 68 -39.83 18.15 18.33
CA GLY A 68 -39.05 17.41 17.30
C GLY A 68 -37.63 17.93 17.04
N ILE A 69 -37.23 19.09 17.59
CA ILE A 69 -35.91 19.66 17.36
C ILE A 69 -35.05 19.50 18.62
N TYR A 70 -33.87 18.94 18.46
CA TYR A 70 -32.90 18.63 19.50
C TYR A 70 -31.56 19.30 19.24
N ALA A 71 -30.90 19.75 20.29
CA ALA A 71 -29.53 20.29 20.28
C ALA A 71 -28.73 19.70 21.43
N LEU A 72 -27.43 19.92 21.45
CA LEU A 72 -26.60 19.62 22.60
C LEU A 72 -26.92 20.63 23.73
N ALA A 73 -26.90 20.19 24.98
CA ALA A 73 -27.03 21.05 26.13
C ALA A 73 -25.80 21.99 26.23
N ALA A 74 -26.01 23.25 26.61
CA ALA A 74 -24.91 24.19 26.84
C ALA A 74 -24.03 23.68 28.00
N GLY A 75 -22.75 23.42 27.73
CA GLY A 75 -21.84 22.83 28.70
C GLY A 75 -21.57 21.33 28.48
N ALA A 76 -22.31 20.66 27.62
CA ALA A 76 -21.84 19.40 27.03
C ALA A 76 -20.67 19.73 26.09
N ALA A 77 -19.50 20.02 26.71
CA ALA A 77 -18.26 20.02 25.93
C ALA A 77 -18.21 18.66 25.23
N VAL A 78 -18.24 18.69 23.91
CA VAL A 78 -17.73 17.60 23.13
C VAL A 78 -16.29 17.44 23.62
N ALA A 79 -16.04 16.50 24.52
CA ALA A 79 -14.71 15.93 24.61
C ALA A 79 -14.35 15.65 23.14
N PRO A 80 -13.23 16.24 22.62
CA PRO A 80 -12.90 16.06 21.20
C PRO A 80 -13.12 14.58 20.96
N ALA A 81 -14.00 14.26 20.01
CA ALA A 81 -14.34 12.87 19.73
C ALA A 81 -12.99 12.21 19.71
N ARG A 82 -12.67 11.41 20.72
CA ARG A 82 -11.53 10.51 20.64
C ARG A 82 -11.79 9.88 19.31
N LYS A 83 -11.00 10.27 18.30
CA LYS A 83 -10.98 9.51 17.05
C LYS A 83 -10.93 8.10 17.58
N GLU A 84 -12.03 7.37 17.42
CA GLU A 84 -11.95 5.93 17.65
C GLU A 84 -10.68 5.58 16.92
N PRO A 85 -9.71 4.93 17.58
CA PRO A 85 -8.49 4.60 16.90
C PRO A 85 -9.01 3.97 15.62
N GLN A 86 -8.80 4.67 14.51
CA GLN A 86 -9.09 4.10 13.17
C GLN A 86 -8.59 2.69 13.31
N PRO A 87 -9.41 1.64 12.98
CA PRO A 87 -8.97 0.27 13.19
C PRO A 87 -7.53 0.30 12.76
N ARG A 88 -6.63 0.17 13.74
CA ARG A 88 -5.18 0.34 13.51
C ARG A 88 -4.96 -0.51 12.29
N ALA A 89 -4.59 0.13 11.17
CA ALA A 89 -4.33 -0.61 9.96
C ALA A 89 -3.55 -1.80 10.45
N SER A 90 -4.17 -2.98 10.38
CA SER A 90 -3.65 -4.20 11.01
C SER A 90 -2.17 -4.16 10.77
N LEU A 91 -1.36 -4.19 11.84
CA LEU A 91 0.10 -4.08 11.69
C LEU A 91 0.42 -4.95 10.49
N PRO A 92 1.12 -4.43 9.48
CA PRO A 92 1.40 -5.23 8.29
C PRO A 92 1.93 -6.56 8.79
N ASP A 93 1.49 -7.66 8.19
CA ASP A 93 1.98 -8.99 8.48
C ASP A 93 3.52 -8.94 8.59
N GLU A 94 4.12 -9.60 9.57
CA GLU A 94 5.58 -9.57 9.78
C GLU A 94 6.31 -9.89 8.47
N ASP A 95 5.80 -10.82 7.68
CA ASP A 95 6.30 -11.17 6.34
C ASP A 95 6.21 -9.97 5.37
N ALA A 96 5.16 -9.16 5.45
CA ALA A 96 5.01 -7.96 4.62
C ALA A 96 5.99 -6.86 5.04
N ILE A 97 6.24 -6.71 6.34
CA ILE A 97 7.25 -5.79 6.89
C ILE A 97 8.64 -6.22 6.43
N GLU A 98 8.99 -7.49 6.58
CA GLU A 98 10.28 -8.03 6.17
C GLU A 98 10.50 -7.88 4.65
N SER A 99 9.47 -8.14 3.86
CA SER A 99 9.49 -7.93 2.41
C SER A 99 9.74 -6.46 2.03
N ALA A 100 9.15 -5.50 2.75
CA ALA A 100 9.35 -4.07 2.51
C ALA A 100 10.79 -3.64 2.81
N TYR A 101 11.37 -4.09 3.94
CA TYR A 101 12.77 -3.82 4.28
C TYR A 101 13.73 -4.46 3.29
N THR A 102 13.47 -5.69 2.88
CA THR A 102 14.27 -6.40 1.87
C THR A 102 14.26 -5.66 0.54
N GLY A 103 13.10 -5.19 0.09
CA GLY A 103 12.98 -4.39 -1.13
C GLY A 103 13.76 -3.09 -1.05
N LYS A 104 13.53 -2.29 0.00
CA LYS A 104 14.25 -1.02 0.21
C LYS A 104 15.76 -1.22 0.40
N GLY A 105 16.18 -2.25 1.13
CA GLY A 105 17.58 -2.63 1.25
C GLY A 105 18.23 -2.89 -0.11
N GLY A 106 17.52 -3.56 -1.02
CA GLY A 106 18.00 -3.80 -2.38
C GLY A 106 18.14 -2.51 -3.20
N GLU A 107 17.16 -1.61 -3.16
CA GLU A 107 17.26 -0.30 -3.83
C GLU A 107 18.48 0.49 -3.36
N HIS A 108 18.72 0.56 -2.05
CA HIS A 108 19.88 1.23 -1.49
C HIS A 108 21.19 0.56 -1.90
N ALA A 109 21.25 -0.79 -1.91
CA ALA A 109 22.42 -1.53 -2.33
C ALA A 109 22.78 -1.25 -3.80
N VAL A 110 21.79 -1.27 -4.70
CA VAL A 110 21.96 -0.95 -6.12
C VAL A 110 22.39 0.51 -6.31
N THR A 111 21.79 1.44 -5.56
CA THR A 111 22.19 2.86 -5.61
C THR A 111 23.65 3.03 -5.19
N ALA A 112 24.08 2.38 -4.11
CA ALA A 112 25.48 2.41 -3.67
C ALA A 112 26.44 1.88 -4.73
N GLU A 113 26.11 0.74 -5.37
CA GLU A 113 26.90 0.17 -6.47
C GLU A 113 27.03 1.12 -7.66
N LEU A 114 25.95 1.81 -8.02
CA LEU A 114 25.97 2.81 -9.09
C LEU A 114 26.86 4.01 -8.73
N LEU A 115 26.73 4.54 -7.52
CA LEU A 115 27.54 5.65 -7.01
C LEU A 115 29.05 5.30 -7.00
N PHE A 116 29.42 4.11 -6.52
CA PHE A 116 30.82 3.64 -6.54
C PHE A 116 31.41 3.52 -7.94
N ARG A 117 30.55 3.36 -8.96
CA ARG A 117 30.95 3.31 -10.39
C ARG A 117 30.88 4.68 -11.08
N GLY A 118 30.66 5.74 -10.31
CA GLY A 118 30.68 7.12 -10.81
C GLY A 118 29.38 7.51 -11.54
N PHE A 119 28.26 6.84 -11.26
CA PHE A 119 26.95 7.33 -11.69
C PHE A 119 26.42 8.34 -10.67
N ASN A 120 25.70 9.36 -11.12
CA ASN A 120 24.81 10.12 -10.27
C ASN A 120 23.49 9.36 -10.19
N ALA A 121 23.19 8.72 -9.05
CA ALA A 121 22.05 7.85 -8.88
C ALA A 121 21.15 8.31 -7.73
N SER A 122 19.84 8.33 -7.95
CA SER A 122 18.84 8.74 -6.97
C SER A 122 17.68 7.75 -6.94
N ILE A 123 17.27 7.36 -5.72
CA ILE A 123 16.05 6.58 -5.50
C ILE A 123 14.84 7.49 -5.73
N MET A 124 13.86 6.99 -6.48
CA MET A 124 12.61 7.70 -6.72
C MET A 124 11.70 7.63 -5.49
N SER A 125 11.17 8.78 -5.09
CA SER A 125 10.28 8.89 -3.92
C SER A 125 8.86 8.37 -4.17
N VAL A 126 8.45 8.27 -5.44
CA VAL A 126 7.13 7.79 -5.84
C VAL A 126 7.31 6.56 -6.73
N ASP A 127 6.62 5.47 -6.41
CA ASP A 127 6.60 4.23 -7.19
C ASP A 127 5.83 4.45 -8.50
N THR A 128 6.53 4.91 -9.52
CA THR A 128 6.03 4.99 -10.90
C THR A 128 6.39 3.76 -11.71
N GLY A 129 6.98 2.74 -11.06
CA GLY A 129 7.52 1.53 -11.70
C GLY A 129 8.99 1.64 -12.06
N MET A 130 9.66 2.73 -11.63
CA MET A 130 11.10 2.92 -11.64
C MET A 130 11.55 3.18 -10.21
N ASP A 131 12.57 2.47 -9.76
CA ASP A 131 13.08 2.60 -8.40
C ASP A 131 14.25 3.60 -8.32
N ILE A 132 15.12 3.62 -9.36
CA ILE A 132 16.31 4.47 -9.40
C ILE A 132 16.42 5.12 -10.77
N VAL A 133 16.76 6.39 -10.78
CA VAL A 133 17.24 7.13 -11.97
C VAL A 133 18.73 7.36 -11.80
N ALA A 134 19.52 7.00 -12.81
CA ALA A 134 20.96 7.16 -12.78
C ALA A 134 21.45 7.87 -14.05
N THR A 135 22.46 8.72 -13.92
CA THR A 135 23.11 9.40 -15.05
C THR A 135 24.61 9.21 -15.03
N LYS A 136 25.21 9.08 -16.19
CA LYS A 136 26.67 9.07 -16.37
C LYS A 136 27.04 9.73 -17.70
N GLY A 137 27.77 10.84 -17.64
CA GLY A 137 27.93 11.72 -18.78
C GLY A 137 26.55 12.21 -19.26
N ASP A 138 26.31 12.12 -20.55
CA ASP A 138 25.05 12.54 -21.19
C ASP A 138 23.99 11.44 -21.23
N ARG A 139 24.25 10.29 -20.61
CA ARG A 139 23.34 9.13 -20.65
C ARG A 139 22.50 9.05 -19.39
N LEU A 140 21.23 8.72 -19.59
CA LEU A 140 20.24 8.51 -18.54
C LEU A 140 19.83 7.04 -18.54
N PHE A 141 19.77 6.45 -17.36
CA PHE A 141 19.37 5.07 -17.12
C PHE A 141 18.22 5.00 -16.12
N ASN A 142 17.24 4.21 -16.45
CA ASN A 142 16.11 3.89 -15.59
C ASN A 142 16.31 2.48 -15.03
N VAL A 143 16.36 2.35 -13.72
CA VAL A 143 16.64 1.07 -13.07
C VAL A 143 15.47 0.64 -12.21
N GLN A 144 14.95 -0.55 -12.52
CA GLN A 144 13.98 -1.26 -11.69
C GLN A 144 14.72 -2.29 -10.86
N VAL A 145 14.59 -2.24 -9.55
CA VAL A 145 15.21 -3.18 -8.62
C VAL A 145 14.19 -4.23 -8.18
N LYS A 146 14.62 -5.48 -8.15
CA LYS A 146 13.87 -6.58 -7.56
C LYS A 146 14.79 -7.37 -6.64
N THR A 147 14.40 -7.56 -5.39
CA THR A 147 15.20 -8.27 -4.39
C THR A 147 14.51 -9.57 -3.99
N SER A 148 15.26 -10.64 -3.88
CA SER A 148 14.77 -11.92 -3.40
C SER A 148 15.82 -12.59 -2.52
N ASN A 149 15.34 -13.20 -1.43
CA ASN A 149 16.14 -14.11 -0.64
C ASN A 149 16.17 -15.49 -1.31
N LEU A 150 17.27 -16.24 -1.09
CA LEU A 150 17.36 -17.62 -1.52
C LEU A 150 16.32 -18.46 -0.77
N ASN A 151 15.46 -19.15 -1.50
CA ASN A 151 14.45 -20.01 -0.87
C ASN A 151 14.98 -21.42 -0.59
N LYS A 152 14.19 -22.21 0.14
CA LYS A 152 14.52 -23.62 0.48
C LYS A 152 14.75 -24.56 -0.71
N PHE A 153 14.39 -24.15 -1.93
CA PHE A 153 14.61 -24.89 -3.18
C PHE A 153 15.82 -24.39 -3.95
N ALA A 154 16.71 -23.63 -3.30
CA ALA A 154 17.88 -23.00 -3.92
C ALA A 154 17.53 -22.17 -5.17
N THR A 155 16.45 -21.39 -5.07
CA THR A 155 15.93 -20.56 -6.17
C THR A 155 15.57 -19.17 -5.64
N TYR A 156 15.94 -18.15 -6.38
CA TYR A 156 15.47 -16.79 -6.19
C TYR A 156 14.22 -16.58 -7.05
N VAL A 157 13.17 -16.02 -6.46
CA VAL A 157 11.87 -15.83 -7.13
C VAL A 157 11.50 -14.36 -7.12
N PHE A 158 11.21 -13.82 -8.29
CA PHE A 158 10.83 -12.42 -8.47
C PHE A 158 9.53 -12.32 -9.23
N ASP A 159 8.67 -11.40 -8.82
CA ASP A 159 7.44 -11.06 -9.53
C ASP A 159 7.51 -9.62 -10.07
N ILE A 160 7.21 -9.47 -11.36
CA ILE A 160 7.16 -8.19 -12.06
C ILE A 160 5.72 -7.96 -12.52
N ARG A 161 5.12 -6.81 -12.20
CA ARG A 161 3.79 -6.47 -12.73
C ARG A 161 3.88 -6.24 -14.24
N VAL A 162 3.03 -6.90 -15.01
CA VAL A 162 2.97 -6.77 -16.48
C VAL A 162 2.75 -5.32 -16.88
N SER A 163 1.78 -4.64 -16.28
CA SER A 163 1.48 -3.23 -16.59
C SER A 163 2.64 -2.27 -16.31
N SER A 164 3.45 -2.54 -15.28
CA SER A 164 4.66 -1.75 -14.99
C SER A 164 5.77 -2.07 -15.99
N PHE A 165 5.93 -3.34 -16.34
CA PHE A 165 6.91 -3.79 -17.32
C PHE A 165 6.69 -3.16 -18.70
N GLU A 166 5.46 -3.19 -19.20
CA GLU A 166 5.09 -2.64 -20.50
C GLU A 166 5.22 -1.12 -20.60
N ARG A 167 4.96 -0.41 -19.48
CA ARG A 167 5.05 1.06 -19.42
C ARG A 167 6.47 1.58 -19.64
N HIS A 168 7.47 0.82 -19.22
CA HIS A 168 8.87 1.26 -19.21
C HIS A 168 9.72 0.60 -20.32
N ASN A 169 9.10 0.43 -21.49
CA ASN A 169 9.73 -0.11 -22.67
C ASN A 169 10.73 0.87 -23.30
N SER A 170 11.98 0.82 -22.84
CA SER A 170 13.05 1.67 -23.34
C SER A 170 14.41 0.98 -23.31
N SER A 171 15.29 1.33 -24.26
CA SER A 171 16.68 0.86 -24.27
C SER A 171 17.52 1.36 -23.10
N SER A 172 17.09 2.42 -22.43
CA SER A 172 17.72 2.93 -21.21
C SER A 172 17.18 2.29 -19.94
N THR A 173 16.25 1.33 -20.04
CA THR A 173 15.67 0.62 -18.90
C THR A 173 16.42 -0.67 -18.60
N PHE A 174 16.76 -0.84 -17.32
CA PHE A 174 17.45 -2.01 -16.80
C PHE A 174 16.69 -2.58 -15.60
N TYR A 175 16.69 -3.91 -15.50
CA TYR A 175 16.27 -4.63 -14.29
C TYR A 175 17.51 -5.10 -13.55
N VAL A 176 17.62 -4.74 -12.28
CA VAL A 176 18.66 -5.26 -11.40
C VAL A 176 18.01 -6.20 -10.39
N PHE A 177 18.27 -7.50 -10.56
CA PHE A 177 17.83 -8.51 -9.61
C PHE A 177 18.90 -8.68 -8.54
N VAL A 178 18.53 -8.37 -7.30
CA VAL A 178 19.40 -8.56 -6.13
C VAL A 178 19.16 -9.95 -5.58
N LEU A 179 20.17 -10.80 -5.72
CA LEU A 179 20.20 -12.17 -5.23
C LEU A 179 20.81 -12.16 -3.83
N ARG A 180 19.98 -12.27 -2.80
CA ARG A 180 20.42 -12.21 -1.43
C ARG A 180 20.41 -13.61 -0.80
N ASP A 181 21.55 -14.03 -0.27
CA ASP A 181 21.64 -15.09 0.73
C ASP A 181 22.04 -14.49 2.08
N ASP A 182 22.28 -15.32 3.12
CA ASP A 182 22.56 -14.84 4.47
C ASP A 182 23.88 -14.05 4.56
N GLU A 183 24.85 -14.32 3.69
CA GLU A 183 26.20 -13.76 3.76
C GLU A 183 26.52 -12.81 2.60
N ARG A 184 25.89 -12.99 1.44
CA ARG A 184 26.26 -12.32 0.18
C ARG A 184 25.09 -11.69 -0.53
N ARG A 185 25.43 -10.74 -1.39
CA ARG A 185 24.54 -10.14 -2.36
C ARG A 185 25.22 -10.11 -3.70
N ASP A 186 24.57 -10.72 -4.69
CA ASP A 186 24.97 -10.64 -6.09
C ASP A 186 23.92 -9.85 -6.87
N PHE A 187 24.33 -9.27 -7.97
CA PHE A 187 23.47 -8.43 -8.80
C PHE A 187 23.43 -8.96 -10.22
N LEU A 188 22.23 -9.21 -10.74
CA LEU A 188 22.05 -9.48 -12.17
C LEU A 188 21.57 -8.20 -12.85
N VAL A 189 22.42 -7.63 -13.68
CA VAL A 189 22.14 -6.37 -14.41
C VAL A 189 21.63 -6.71 -15.79
N VAL A 190 20.32 -6.76 -15.97
CA VAL A 190 19.66 -7.26 -17.18
C VAL A 190 19.01 -6.11 -17.95
N PRO A 191 19.41 -5.85 -19.22
CA PRO A 191 18.72 -4.89 -20.07
C PRO A 191 17.24 -5.28 -20.27
N PHE A 192 16.37 -4.30 -20.39
CA PHE A 192 14.94 -4.53 -20.61
C PHE A 192 14.66 -5.50 -21.77
N PHE A 193 15.30 -5.27 -22.92
CA PHE A 193 15.06 -6.09 -24.11
C PHE A 193 15.53 -7.54 -24.00
N GLU A 194 16.54 -7.79 -23.17
CA GLU A 194 16.93 -9.17 -22.89
C GLU A 194 15.84 -9.89 -22.06
N LEU A 195 15.22 -9.18 -21.12
CA LEU A 195 14.11 -9.73 -20.35
C LEU A 195 12.88 -9.98 -21.24
N VAL A 196 12.60 -9.09 -22.21
CA VAL A 196 11.58 -9.31 -23.26
C VAL A 196 11.87 -10.59 -24.03
N LYS A 197 13.13 -10.78 -24.45
CA LYS A 197 13.55 -12.02 -25.13
C LYS A 197 13.31 -13.25 -24.27
N LYS A 198 13.64 -13.20 -22.97
CA LYS A 198 13.41 -14.32 -22.03
C LYS A 198 11.93 -14.63 -21.83
N ILE A 199 11.05 -13.63 -21.93
CA ILE A 199 9.59 -13.83 -21.93
C ILE A 199 9.16 -14.60 -23.19
N HIS A 200 9.60 -14.18 -24.37
CA HIS A 200 9.30 -14.86 -25.64
C HIS A 200 9.85 -16.31 -25.70
N GLU A 201 11.03 -16.53 -25.13
CA GLU A 201 11.64 -17.87 -25.00
C GLU A 201 10.92 -18.74 -23.95
N ARG A 202 9.88 -18.22 -23.27
CA ARG A 202 9.15 -18.87 -22.17
C ARG A 202 10.04 -19.27 -20.99
N ALA A 203 11.17 -18.60 -20.81
CA ALA A 203 12.02 -18.72 -19.64
C ALA A 203 11.41 -17.98 -18.44
N VAL A 204 10.63 -16.93 -18.70
CA VAL A 204 9.82 -16.21 -17.72
C VAL A 204 8.35 -16.61 -17.88
N ARG A 205 7.69 -17.00 -16.80
CA ARG A 205 6.30 -17.44 -16.82
C ARG A 205 5.36 -16.29 -16.46
N THR A 206 4.22 -16.26 -17.13
CA THR A 206 3.10 -15.41 -16.72
C THR A 206 2.28 -16.13 -15.65
N VAL A 207 1.97 -15.46 -14.57
CA VAL A 207 1.22 -15.97 -13.41
C VAL A 207 0.16 -14.98 -12.97
N ASN A 208 -0.68 -15.37 -12.02
CA ASN A 208 -1.76 -14.53 -11.47
C ASN A 208 -2.66 -13.95 -12.57
N ASP A 209 -3.26 -14.85 -13.38
CA ASP A 209 -4.19 -14.53 -14.47
C ASP A 209 -3.64 -13.48 -15.46
N GLY A 210 -2.35 -13.56 -15.74
CA GLY A 210 -1.70 -12.68 -16.71
C GLY A 210 -1.19 -11.36 -16.14
N THR A 211 -1.35 -11.10 -14.85
CA THR A 211 -0.99 -9.80 -14.25
C THR A 211 0.48 -9.68 -13.82
N ARG A 212 1.20 -10.83 -13.74
CA ARG A 212 2.59 -10.86 -13.30
C ARG A 212 3.46 -11.78 -14.16
N TYR A 213 4.68 -11.33 -14.40
CA TYR A 213 5.77 -12.16 -14.86
C TYR A 213 6.51 -12.71 -13.65
N ARG A 214 6.72 -14.03 -13.60
CA ARG A 214 7.52 -14.70 -12.56
C ARG A 214 8.86 -15.13 -13.12
N VAL A 215 9.92 -14.58 -12.55
CA VAL A 215 11.32 -14.84 -12.88
C VAL A 215 11.89 -15.73 -11.79
N ASN A 216 12.32 -16.94 -12.18
CA ASN A 216 13.00 -17.88 -11.29
C ASN A 216 14.48 -17.95 -11.70
N ILE A 217 15.37 -17.66 -10.77
CA ILE A 217 16.83 -17.65 -10.99
C ILE A 217 17.48 -18.66 -10.07
N LYS A 218 18.40 -19.43 -10.61
CA LYS A 218 19.23 -20.38 -9.86
C LYS A 218 20.70 -20.05 -10.06
N VAL A 219 21.48 -20.19 -9.00
CA VAL A 219 22.93 -20.06 -9.03
C VAL A 219 23.53 -21.40 -8.60
N ARG A 220 24.30 -22.03 -9.47
CA ARG A 220 24.98 -23.30 -9.21
C ARG A 220 26.37 -23.27 -9.82
N ASP A 221 27.38 -23.55 -9.02
CA ASP A 221 28.79 -23.64 -9.46
C ASP A 221 29.26 -22.44 -10.28
N GLY A 222 28.85 -21.22 -9.87
CA GLY A 222 29.17 -19.98 -10.57
C GLY A 222 28.35 -19.72 -11.84
N ARG A 223 27.48 -20.63 -12.24
CA ARG A 223 26.57 -20.47 -13.38
C ARG A 223 25.23 -19.94 -12.88
N VAL A 224 24.69 -18.95 -13.60
CA VAL A 224 23.38 -18.37 -13.33
C VAL A 224 22.41 -18.72 -14.45
N THR A 225 21.25 -19.25 -14.08
CA THR A 225 20.23 -19.66 -15.05
C THR A 225 18.87 -19.09 -14.71
N ILE A 226 18.03 -18.87 -15.74
CA ILE A 226 16.66 -18.37 -15.62
C ILE A 226 15.67 -19.40 -16.18
N GLY A 227 14.56 -19.56 -15.46
CA GLY A 227 13.43 -20.39 -15.87
C GLY A 227 13.63 -21.88 -15.63
N THR A 228 12.68 -22.68 -16.12
CA THR A 228 12.64 -24.14 -15.91
C THR A 228 13.55 -24.92 -16.85
N ARG A 229 13.97 -24.31 -17.97
CA ARG A 229 14.88 -24.89 -18.95
C ARG A 229 16.32 -24.44 -18.77
N ASP A 230 16.62 -23.81 -17.63
CA ASP A 230 17.95 -23.36 -17.22
C ASP A 230 18.69 -22.56 -18.33
N HIS A 231 17.99 -21.55 -18.91
CA HIS A 231 18.60 -20.62 -19.87
C HIS A 231 19.74 -19.85 -19.19
N ASP A 232 20.92 -19.88 -19.78
CA ASP A 232 22.10 -19.24 -19.22
C ASP A 232 21.99 -17.71 -19.28
N ILE A 233 22.23 -17.05 -18.16
CA ILE A 233 22.28 -15.59 -18.00
C ILE A 233 23.48 -15.17 -17.15
N THR A 234 24.49 -16.03 -17.03
CA THR A 234 25.70 -15.78 -16.22
C THR A 234 26.41 -14.50 -16.64
N TYR A 235 26.35 -14.13 -17.91
CA TYR A 235 26.93 -12.90 -18.44
C TYR A 235 26.48 -11.64 -17.71
N TYR A 236 25.27 -11.63 -17.16
CA TYR A 236 24.70 -10.47 -16.48
C TYR A 236 25.04 -10.41 -14.98
N LEU A 237 25.71 -11.43 -14.44
CA LEU A 237 26.08 -11.50 -13.03
C LEU A 237 27.15 -10.45 -12.71
N ASN A 238 26.83 -9.52 -11.84
CA ASN A 238 27.68 -8.40 -11.41
C ASN A 238 28.26 -7.59 -12.59
N ASN A 239 27.65 -7.68 -13.76
CA ASN A 239 28.13 -7.04 -14.98
C ASN A 239 27.52 -5.64 -15.16
N TRP A 240 28.08 -4.67 -14.45
CA TRP A 240 27.67 -3.27 -14.49
C TRP A 240 28.12 -2.53 -15.76
N SER A 241 28.99 -3.16 -16.60
CA SER A 241 29.38 -2.59 -17.90
C SER A 241 28.20 -2.46 -18.86
N MET A 242 27.10 -3.16 -18.59
CA MET A 242 25.85 -3.04 -19.34
C MET A 242 25.23 -1.63 -19.28
N LEU A 243 25.57 -0.85 -18.25
CA LEU A 243 25.14 0.54 -18.04
C LEU A 243 26.15 1.58 -18.56
N GLN A 244 26.96 1.22 -19.55
CA GLN A 244 27.98 2.12 -20.15
C GLN A 244 27.54 2.70 -21.47
#